data_e7d8028f0b7a696d563b0f12fea72fe1
#
_entry.id   e7d8028f0b7a696d563b0f12fea72fe1
#
_cell.length_a   1.000
_cell.length_b   1.000
_cell.length_c   1.000
_cell.angle_alpha   90.00
_cell.angle_beta   90.00
_cell.angle_gamma   90.00
#
_symmetry.space_group_name_H-M   'P 1'
#
loop_
_entity.id
_entity.type
_entity.pdbx_description
1 polymer ?
#
loop_
_entity_poly.entity_id
_entity_poly.type
_entity_poly.pdbx_seq_one_letter_code
_entity_poly.pdbx_strand_id
1 'polypeptide(L)'
;MVRNFLINIFFLIPVWLLKIIFILNKDIKRKYIFDVQSMALLSLMPKFEIHKISDDEIPEIRELIEERRVALRIAVKTKKNMKKIDHFIGESENIQIREYVPYKTDNENVILYFHGGGYVLNSIETHDSTVSYFAEKLRTKIYSLEYSLSPEHKFPFALEEAMTALDWLIAKGVAIENISLCGDSAGAHLAGSVTHHLADNKRPNVHSQFLIYPMCDPKCNSQSIELFQSGYLLTKEAMIWFWEKFRKSNQDDTNKAFNLMLYTEDMRLPKTIIVTAGFDPLSDEAEEYAFKLHENDNYVKQLHYPSLFHGFASITRLKAAKKAVDDFLTEYKQIL
;
A
#
# COMPACT_ATOMS: atom_id res chain seq x y z
N MET A 1 2.86 -26.69 -4.17
CA MET A 1 2.95 -26.83 -5.64
C MET A 1 1.59 -26.92 -6.31
N VAL A 2 0.70 -27.86 -5.98
CA VAL A 2 -0.64 -28.04 -6.61
C VAL A 2 -1.51 -26.76 -6.54
N ARG A 3 -1.54 -26.07 -5.41
CA ARG A 3 -2.37 -24.87 -5.19
C ARG A 3 -1.93 -23.66 -6.02
N ASN A 4 -0.62 -23.44 -6.16
CA ASN A 4 -0.09 -22.37 -7.03
C ASN A 4 -0.43 -22.66 -8.50
N PHE A 5 -0.45 -23.93 -8.89
CA PHE A 5 -0.89 -24.35 -10.22
C PHE A 5 -2.38 -24.03 -10.43
N LEU A 6 -3.25 -24.35 -9.46
CA LEU A 6 -4.68 -24.05 -9.53
C LEU A 6 -4.97 -22.55 -9.62
N ILE A 7 -4.27 -21.71 -8.85
CA ILE A 7 -4.41 -20.26 -8.94
C ILE A 7 -3.95 -19.74 -10.31
N ASN A 8 -2.90 -20.28 -10.88
CA ASN A 8 -2.48 -19.89 -12.22
C ASN A 8 -3.50 -20.30 -13.30
N ILE A 9 -4.13 -21.48 -13.19
CA ILE A 9 -5.23 -21.89 -14.05
C ILE A 9 -6.45 -20.99 -13.88
N PHE A 10 -6.77 -20.60 -12.65
CA PHE A 10 -7.88 -19.71 -12.35
C PHE A 10 -7.83 -18.42 -13.20
N PHE A 11 -6.66 -17.81 -13.36
CA PHE A 11 -6.51 -16.60 -14.18
C PHE A 11 -6.72 -16.83 -15.68
N LEU A 12 -6.81 -18.07 -16.15
CA LEU A 12 -7.16 -18.41 -17.53
C LEU A 12 -8.68 -18.53 -17.73
N ILE A 13 -9.46 -18.66 -16.65
CA ILE A 13 -10.91 -18.79 -16.72
C ILE A 13 -11.53 -17.47 -17.19
N PRO A 14 -12.36 -17.49 -18.26
CA PRO A 14 -13.04 -16.30 -18.71
C PRO A 14 -13.99 -15.73 -17.63
N VAL A 15 -13.99 -14.42 -17.42
CA VAL A 15 -14.83 -13.77 -16.38
C VAL A 15 -16.32 -14.04 -16.60
N TRP A 16 -16.79 -14.15 -17.86
CA TRP A 16 -18.18 -14.47 -18.13
C TRP A 16 -18.59 -15.85 -17.60
N LEU A 17 -17.70 -16.83 -17.62
CA LEU A 17 -17.95 -18.16 -17.04
C LEU A 17 -18.06 -18.09 -15.51
N LEU A 18 -17.17 -17.33 -14.86
CA LEU A 18 -17.27 -17.08 -13.41
C LEU A 18 -18.59 -16.39 -13.05
N LYS A 19 -19.07 -15.45 -13.88
CA LYS A 19 -20.37 -14.80 -13.67
C LYS A 19 -21.54 -15.78 -13.71
N ILE A 20 -21.48 -16.80 -14.57
CA ILE A 20 -22.50 -17.87 -14.61
C ILE A 20 -22.42 -18.75 -13.35
N ILE A 21 -21.21 -19.18 -12.96
CA ILE A 21 -20.99 -20.06 -11.80
C ILE A 21 -21.46 -19.35 -10.50
N PHE A 22 -21.17 -18.05 -10.37
CA PHE A 22 -21.46 -17.26 -9.16
C PHE A 22 -22.73 -16.40 -9.30
N ILE A 23 -23.59 -16.68 -10.27
CA ILE A 23 -24.81 -15.85 -10.53
C ILE A 23 -25.73 -15.74 -9.31
N LEU A 24 -25.80 -16.80 -8.51
CA LEU A 24 -26.64 -16.88 -7.30
C LEU A 24 -25.90 -16.37 -6.04
N ASN A 25 -24.59 -16.17 -6.10
CA ASN A 25 -23.75 -15.82 -4.95
C ASN A 25 -23.22 -14.39 -5.06
N LYS A 26 -24.11 -13.45 -5.42
CA LYS A 26 -23.73 -12.03 -5.43
C LYS A 26 -23.52 -11.56 -4.00
N ASP A 27 -22.31 -11.10 -3.68
CA ASP A 27 -22.03 -10.40 -2.44
C ASP A 27 -22.28 -8.90 -2.64
N ILE A 28 -23.27 -8.36 -1.93
CA ILE A 28 -23.72 -6.97 -2.02
C ILE A 28 -23.59 -6.34 -0.63
N LYS A 29 -22.71 -5.35 -0.51
CA LYS A 29 -22.53 -4.54 0.67
C LYS A 29 -22.57 -3.05 0.31
N ARG A 30 -23.20 -2.22 1.12
CA ARG A 30 -23.30 -0.76 0.89
C ARG A 30 -23.77 -0.40 -0.54
N LYS A 31 -24.66 -1.20 -1.14
CA LYS A 31 -25.12 -1.09 -2.56
C LYS A 31 -24.06 -1.42 -3.60
N TYR A 32 -22.88 -1.82 -3.23
CA TYR A 32 -21.81 -2.28 -4.13
C TYR A 32 -21.89 -3.78 -4.36
N ILE A 33 -21.50 -4.21 -5.55
CA ILE A 33 -21.41 -5.63 -5.91
C ILE A 33 -19.94 -5.99 -5.94
N PHE A 34 -19.56 -7.01 -5.15
CA PHE A 34 -18.20 -7.50 -5.13
C PHE A 34 -17.81 -8.11 -6.49
N ASP A 35 -16.60 -7.81 -6.97
CA ASP A 35 -16.12 -8.34 -8.24
C ASP A 35 -16.04 -9.87 -8.20
N VAL A 36 -16.68 -10.52 -9.18
CA VAL A 36 -16.80 -11.97 -9.21
C VAL A 36 -15.45 -12.68 -9.33
N GLN A 37 -14.49 -12.10 -10.05
CA GLN A 37 -13.16 -12.70 -10.19
C GLN A 37 -12.39 -12.56 -8.87
N SER A 38 -12.54 -11.45 -8.18
CA SER A 38 -11.99 -11.23 -6.83
C SER A 38 -12.60 -12.21 -5.83
N MET A 39 -13.92 -12.35 -5.81
CA MET A 39 -14.62 -13.29 -4.94
C MET A 39 -14.16 -14.74 -5.16
N ALA A 40 -14.08 -15.18 -6.42
CA ALA A 40 -13.61 -16.49 -6.77
C ALA A 40 -12.15 -16.74 -6.38
N LEU A 41 -11.26 -15.74 -6.57
CA LEU A 41 -9.86 -15.85 -6.13
C LEU A 41 -9.77 -15.99 -4.61
N LEU A 42 -10.45 -15.14 -3.86
CA LEU A 42 -10.41 -15.17 -2.39
C LEU A 42 -10.96 -16.49 -1.83
N SER A 43 -11.96 -17.10 -2.49
CA SER A 43 -12.47 -18.41 -2.09
C SER A 43 -11.45 -19.56 -2.28
N LEU A 44 -10.47 -19.39 -3.18
CA LEU A 44 -9.38 -20.35 -3.40
C LEU A 44 -8.17 -20.10 -2.48
N MET A 45 -8.07 -18.91 -1.89
CA MET A 45 -6.96 -18.57 -0.99
C MET A 45 -7.16 -19.23 0.39
N PRO A 46 -6.07 -19.66 1.07
CA PRO A 46 -6.17 -20.11 2.45
C PRO A 46 -6.63 -18.95 3.33
N LYS A 47 -7.51 -19.23 4.27
CA LYS A 47 -7.74 -18.31 5.38
C LYS A 47 -6.46 -18.28 6.21
N PHE A 48 -5.84 -17.14 6.28
CA PHE A 48 -4.61 -16.96 7.03
C PHE A 48 -4.90 -16.09 8.25
N GLU A 49 -4.90 -16.73 9.42
CA GLU A 49 -5.22 -16.07 10.69
C GLU A 49 -3.93 -15.56 11.35
N ILE A 50 -3.36 -14.51 10.75
CA ILE A 50 -2.07 -13.95 11.19
C ILE A 50 -2.05 -13.53 12.66
N HIS A 51 -3.18 -13.11 13.20
CA HIS A 51 -3.32 -12.72 14.60
C HIS A 51 -3.09 -13.85 15.61
N LYS A 52 -3.03 -15.11 15.14
CA LYS A 52 -2.72 -16.29 15.97
C LYS A 52 -1.25 -16.69 15.97
N ILE A 53 -0.43 -15.98 15.19
CA ILE A 53 0.98 -16.28 15.04
C ILE A 53 1.77 -15.61 16.17
N SER A 54 2.65 -16.37 16.82
CA SER A 54 3.59 -15.85 17.83
C SER A 54 4.76 -15.10 17.19
N ASP A 55 5.43 -14.25 17.94
CA ASP A 55 6.50 -13.40 17.41
C ASP A 55 7.68 -14.22 16.85
N ASP A 56 7.99 -15.36 17.43
CA ASP A 56 9.05 -16.27 17.00
C ASP A 56 8.74 -17.00 15.67
N GLU A 57 7.46 -17.11 15.29
CA GLU A 57 7.04 -17.69 14.00
C GLU A 57 7.03 -16.67 12.85
N ILE A 58 7.07 -15.37 13.14
CA ILE A 58 6.95 -14.30 12.12
C ILE A 58 8.04 -14.41 11.04
N PRO A 59 9.34 -14.63 11.35
CA PRO A 59 10.37 -14.74 10.32
C PRO A 59 10.08 -15.85 9.30
N GLU A 60 9.70 -17.05 9.74
CA GLU A 60 9.33 -18.16 8.84
C GLU A 60 8.12 -17.83 7.97
N ILE A 61 7.14 -17.13 8.55
CA ILE A 61 5.95 -16.69 7.81
C ILE A 61 6.30 -15.64 6.74
N ARG A 62 7.23 -14.73 7.00
CA ARG A 62 7.72 -13.77 6.00
C ARG A 62 8.32 -14.48 4.80
N GLU A 63 9.22 -15.42 5.03
CA GLU A 63 9.83 -16.24 3.97
C GLU A 63 8.78 -16.98 3.15
N LEU A 64 7.83 -17.62 3.81
CA LEU A 64 6.75 -18.36 3.15
C LEU A 64 5.85 -17.44 2.29
N ILE A 65 5.54 -16.24 2.78
CA ILE A 65 4.74 -15.26 2.03
C ILE A 65 5.51 -14.76 0.81
N GLU A 66 6.79 -14.44 0.98
CA GLU A 66 7.65 -13.97 -0.12
C GLU A 66 7.75 -15.02 -1.22
N GLU A 67 8.12 -16.26 -0.88
CA GLU A 67 8.17 -17.37 -1.84
C GLU A 67 6.84 -17.56 -2.58
N ARG A 68 5.71 -17.50 -1.86
CA ARG A 68 4.38 -17.65 -2.45
C ARG A 68 4.03 -16.49 -3.38
N ARG A 69 4.29 -15.26 -3.00
CA ARG A 69 3.98 -14.08 -3.83
C ARG A 69 4.79 -14.09 -5.12
N VAL A 70 6.07 -14.39 -5.04
CA VAL A 70 6.95 -14.53 -6.21
C VAL A 70 6.48 -15.68 -7.12
N ALA A 71 6.14 -16.84 -6.54
CA ALA A 71 5.69 -18.01 -7.30
C ALA A 71 4.30 -17.83 -7.95
N LEU A 72 3.38 -17.12 -7.28
CA LEU A 72 2.00 -16.96 -7.76
C LEU A 72 1.87 -16.00 -8.94
N ARG A 73 2.84 -15.11 -9.14
CA ARG A 73 2.83 -14.13 -10.25
C ARG A 73 1.48 -13.43 -10.38
N ILE A 74 0.95 -12.92 -9.26
CA ILE A 74 -0.37 -12.28 -9.19
C ILE A 74 -0.42 -10.90 -9.85
N ALA A 75 0.73 -10.29 -10.12
CA ALA A 75 0.85 -9.06 -10.88
C ALA A 75 1.14 -9.31 -12.36
N VAL A 76 0.68 -8.39 -13.21
CA VAL A 76 1.00 -8.39 -14.65
C VAL A 76 2.48 -8.02 -14.82
N LYS A 77 3.22 -8.79 -15.62
CA LYS A 77 4.60 -8.47 -15.95
C LYS A 77 4.68 -7.18 -16.77
N THR A 78 5.71 -6.39 -16.51
CA THR A 78 6.08 -5.27 -17.38
C THR A 78 6.44 -5.76 -18.78
N LYS A 79 6.13 -4.96 -19.79
CA LYS A 79 6.38 -5.31 -21.20
C LYS A 79 7.83 -5.13 -21.61
N LYS A 80 8.57 -4.30 -20.90
CA LYS A 80 9.97 -3.96 -21.19
C LYS A 80 10.86 -4.33 -20.00
N ASN A 81 12.12 -4.65 -20.27
CA ASN A 81 13.08 -4.88 -19.21
C ASN A 81 13.29 -3.57 -18.43
N MET A 82 12.89 -3.60 -17.17
CA MET A 82 13.09 -2.54 -16.21
C MET A 82 14.53 -2.64 -15.68
N LYS A 83 15.30 -1.53 -15.72
CA LYS A 83 16.58 -1.48 -15.01
C LYS A 83 16.30 -1.30 -13.52
N LYS A 84 16.89 -2.15 -12.71
CA LYS A 84 16.79 -2.11 -11.24
C LYS A 84 18.19 -1.99 -10.67
N ILE A 85 18.36 -1.11 -9.70
CA ILE A 85 19.64 -0.84 -9.05
C ILE A 85 19.40 -0.81 -7.55
N ASP A 86 20.09 -1.68 -6.82
CA ASP A 86 20.03 -1.66 -5.37
C ASP A 86 21.09 -0.71 -4.83
N HIS A 87 20.67 0.17 -3.93
CA HIS A 87 21.50 1.09 -3.15
C HIS A 87 21.39 0.71 -1.68
N PHE A 88 22.45 0.92 -0.95
CA PHE A 88 22.49 0.75 0.50
C PHE A 88 22.80 2.10 1.13
N ILE A 89 22.00 2.53 2.09
CA ILE A 89 22.04 3.87 2.67
C ILE A 89 22.04 3.83 4.20
N GLY A 90 22.12 5.00 4.82
CA GLY A 90 22.30 5.15 6.27
C GLY A 90 23.78 5.09 6.67
N GLU A 91 24.07 5.44 7.92
CA GLU A 91 25.47 5.50 8.43
C GLU A 91 26.19 4.14 8.32
N SER A 92 25.46 3.03 8.46
CA SER A 92 26.00 1.66 8.39
C SER A 92 25.75 1.00 7.03
N GLU A 93 25.23 1.72 6.04
CA GLU A 93 24.84 1.19 4.72
C GLU A 93 23.98 -0.08 4.81
N ASN A 94 23.07 -0.12 5.78
CA ASN A 94 22.23 -1.28 6.09
C ASN A 94 20.78 -1.15 5.61
N ILE A 95 20.38 0.02 5.11
CA ILE A 95 19.02 0.26 4.60
C ILE A 95 19.04 0.12 3.07
N GLN A 96 18.37 -0.88 2.54
CA GLN A 96 18.29 -1.11 1.10
C GLN A 96 17.21 -0.23 0.46
N ILE A 97 17.56 0.37 -0.68
CA ILE A 97 16.62 1.04 -1.58
C ILE A 97 16.81 0.49 -2.98
N ARG A 98 15.74 0.03 -3.61
CA ARG A 98 15.75 -0.37 -5.02
C ARG A 98 15.23 0.73 -5.92
N GLU A 99 16.09 1.22 -6.81
CA GLU A 99 15.76 2.16 -7.87
C GLU A 99 15.20 1.42 -9.08
N TYR A 100 13.98 1.75 -9.48
CA TYR A 100 13.32 1.27 -10.70
C TYR A 100 13.41 2.36 -11.76
N VAL A 101 14.18 2.10 -12.83
CA VAL A 101 14.39 3.04 -13.92
C VAL A 101 13.58 2.58 -15.13
N PRO A 102 12.49 3.28 -15.48
CA PRO A 102 11.70 2.94 -16.66
C PRO A 102 12.51 3.23 -17.93
N TYR A 103 12.17 2.54 -19.04
CA TYR A 103 12.83 2.72 -20.33
C TYR A 103 12.81 4.18 -20.81
N LYS A 104 11.80 4.95 -20.44
CA LYS A 104 11.66 6.37 -20.73
C LYS A 104 11.08 7.08 -19.49
N THR A 105 11.68 8.19 -19.12
CA THR A 105 11.15 9.13 -18.12
C THR A 105 10.53 10.32 -18.81
N ASP A 106 9.41 10.82 -18.26
CA ASP A 106 8.68 11.97 -18.83
C ASP A 106 9.04 13.30 -18.11
N ASN A 107 9.54 13.21 -16.86
CA ASN A 107 9.90 14.36 -16.02
C ASN A 107 11.07 14.02 -15.08
N GLU A 108 11.51 15.00 -14.29
CA GLU A 108 12.56 14.86 -13.26
C GLU A 108 12.03 14.39 -11.91
N ASN A 109 10.70 14.28 -11.75
CA ASN A 109 10.10 13.81 -10.51
C ASN A 109 10.52 12.36 -10.22
N VAL A 110 10.64 12.07 -8.94
CA VAL A 110 10.90 10.72 -8.44
C VAL A 110 9.85 10.35 -7.41
N ILE A 111 9.62 9.08 -7.23
CA ILE A 111 8.70 8.54 -6.23
C ILE A 111 9.50 7.72 -5.22
N LEU A 112 9.38 8.05 -3.94
CA LEU A 112 9.81 7.18 -2.84
C LEU A 112 8.62 6.31 -2.44
N TYR A 113 8.76 5.00 -2.63
CA TYR A 113 7.68 4.02 -2.44
C TYR A 113 7.91 3.17 -1.20
N PHE A 114 6.84 2.96 -0.44
CA PHE A 114 6.81 2.11 0.74
C PHE A 114 5.81 0.97 0.52
N HIS A 115 6.25 -0.27 0.71
CA HIS A 115 5.40 -1.44 0.50
C HIS A 115 4.39 -1.63 1.64
N GLY A 116 3.24 -2.26 1.35
CA GLY A 116 2.27 -2.67 2.34
C GLY A 116 2.69 -3.94 3.09
N GLY A 117 1.91 -4.30 4.11
CA GLY A 117 2.17 -5.51 4.91
C GLY A 117 2.00 -5.31 6.41
N GLY A 118 1.26 -4.28 6.83
CA GLY A 118 0.97 -4.01 8.24
C GLY A 118 2.22 -3.72 9.09
N TYR A 119 3.30 -3.25 8.49
CA TYR A 119 4.62 -3.09 9.11
C TYR A 119 5.29 -4.38 9.58
N VAL A 120 4.70 -5.54 9.32
CA VAL A 120 5.18 -6.84 9.80
C VAL A 120 5.60 -7.76 8.66
N LEU A 121 4.98 -7.61 7.50
CA LEU A 121 5.12 -8.53 6.37
C LEU A 121 5.61 -7.81 5.12
N ASN A 122 5.99 -8.63 4.14
CA ASN A 122 6.40 -8.23 2.80
C ASN A 122 7.79 -7.57 2.75
N SER A 123 8.20 -7.24 1.52
CA SER A 123 9.53 -6.75 1.18
C SER A 123 9.51 -6.05 -0.18
N ILE A 124 10.62 -5.46 -0.59
CA ILE A 124 10.84 -5.01 -1.98
C ILE A 124 10.55 -6.16 -2.96
N GLU A 125 10.97 -7.39 -2.66
CA GLU A 125 10.78 -8.53 -3.54
C GLU A 125 9.31 -8.89 -3.75
N THR A 126 8.50 -8.85 -2.70
CA THR A 126 7.06 -9.11 -2.79
C THR A 126 6.32 -8.08 -3.62
N HIS A 127 6.82 -6.82 -3.67
CA HIS A 127 6.22 -5.70 -4.41
C HIS A 127 6.94 -5.38 -5.72
N ASP A 128 8.00 -6.10 -6.05
CA ASP A 128 8.83 -5.84 -7.23
C ASP A 128 8.04 -5.71 -8.54
N SER A 129 7.11 -6.61 -8.78
CA SER A 129 6.28 -6.56 -9.99
C SER A 129 5.30 -5.38 -10.00
N THR A 130 4.76 -5.02 -8.84
CA THR A 130 3.84 -3.88 -8.68
C THR A 130 4.54 -2.57 -8.92
N VAL A 131 5.69 -2.37 -8.25
CA VAL A 131 6.49 -1.14 -8.39
C VAL A 131 7.05 -1.01 -9.80
N SER A 132 7.52 -2.11 -10.41
CA SER A 132 7.94 -2.13 -11.82
C SER A 132 6.81 -1.68 -12.75
N TYR A 133 5.58 -2.16 -12.51
CA TYR A 133 4.42 -1.78 -13.29
C TYR A 133 4.07 -0.29 -13.13
N PHE A 134 4.15 0.23 -11.91
CA PHE A 134 3.92 1.65 -11.62
C PHE A 134 4.98 2.51 -12.32
N ALA A 135 6.26 2.18 -12.20
CA ALA A 135 7.36 2.92 -12.85
C ALA A 135 7.21 2.95 -14.38
N GLU A 136 6.83 1.80 -15.00
CA GLU A 136 6.59 1.73 -16.45
C GLU A 136 5.42 2.62 -16.88
N LYS A 137 4.31 2.59 -16.13
CA LYS A 137 3.08 3.34 -16.47
C LYS A 137 3.23 4.83 -16.25
N LEU A 138 3.79 5.22 -15.12
CA LEU A 138 4.02 6.63 -14.78
C LEU A 138 5.17 7.22 -15.59
N ARG A 139 6.08 6.40 -16.10
CA ARG A 139 7.36 6.82 -16.73
C ARG A 139 8.17 7.73 -15.80
N THR A 140 8.20 7.36 -14.53
CA THR A 140 8.88 8.08 -13.46
C THR A 140 9.73 7.09 -12.70
N LYS A 141 10.92 7.50 -12.27
CA LYS A 141 11.79 6.68 -11.42
C LYS A 141 11.10 6.44 -10.08
N ILE A 142 11.15 5.20 -9.60
CA ILE A 142 10.63 4.85 -8.28
C ILE A 142 11.76 4.26 -7.45
N TYR A 143 11.91 4.75 -6.23
CA TYR A 143 12.82 4.26 -5.21
C TYR A 143 11.99 3.53 -4.15
N SER A 144 12.09 2.21 -4.07
CA SER A 144 11.37 1.40 -3.09
C SER A 144 12.25 1.10 -1.90
N LEU A 145 11.80 1.50 -0.72
CA LEU A 145 12.52 1.32 0.55
C LEU A 145 12.24 -0.05 1.15
N GLU A 146 13.29 -0.79 1.53
CA GLU A 146 13.22 -1.95 2.41
C GLU A 146 13.32 -1.46 3.86
N TYR A 147 12.20 -1.02 4.41
CA TYR A 147 12.16 -0.54 5.79
C TYR A 147 12.09 -1.70 6.79
N SER A 148 12.68 -1.50 7.95
CA SER A 148 12.71 -2.50 9.03
C SER A 148 11.32 -2.81 9.56
N LEU A 149 11.05 -4.10 9.77
CA LEU A 149 9.72 -4.61 10.13
C LEU A 149 9.56 -4.81 11.64
N SER A 150 8.32 -4.73 12.09
CA SER A 150 7.87 -5.06 13.44
C SER A 150 7.56 -6.56 13.55
N PRO A 151 7.68 -7.15 14.74
CA PRO A 151 7.87 -6.52 16.05
C PRO A 151 9.31 -6.17 16.41
N GLU A 152 10.30 -6.55 15.60
CA GLU A 152 11.72 -6.33 15.88
C GLU A 152 12.03 -4.83 15.95
N HIS A 153 11.42 -4.04 15.02
CA HIS A 153 11.60 -2.61 14.90
C HIS A 153 10.25 -1.89 14.94
N LYS A 154 9.84 -1.50 16.15
CA LYS A 154 8.57 -0.81 16.39
C LYS A 154 8.65 0.67 16.03
N PHE A 155 7.50 1.35 16.00
CA PHE A 155 7.44 2.80 15.80
C PHE A 155 8.40 3.52 16.78
N PRO A 156 9.16 4.54 16.34
CA PRO A 156 9.10 5.20 15.02
C PRO A 156 10.14 4.68 13.99
N PHE A 157 10.72 3.50 14.16
CA PHE A 157 11.90 3.05 13.42
C PHE A 157 11.73 3.13 11.88
N ALA A 158 10.63 2.60 11.34
CA ALA A 158 10.34 2.69 9.90
C ALA A 158 10.19 4.14 9.40
N LEU A 159 9.66 5.06 10.23
CA LEU A 159 9.60 6.47 9.93
C LEU A 159 11.00 7.10 9.86
N GLU A 160 11.88 6.77 10.78
CA GLU A 160 13.28 7.26 10.81
C GLU A 160 14.05 6.80 9.56
N GLU A 161 13.86 5.54 9.14
CA GLU A 161 14.44 5.03 7.89
C GLU A 161 13.84 5.69 6.64
N ALA A 162 12.53 5.94 6.63
CA ALA A 162 11.89 6.67 5.54
C ALA A 162 12.39 8.12 5.43
N MET A 163 12.64 8.77 6.56
CA MET A 163 13.26 10.10 6.60
C MET A 163 14.71 10.06 6.10
N THR A 164 15.48 9.04 6.49
CA THR A 164 16.84 8.81 5.98
C THR A 164 16.85 8.63 4.47
N ALA A 165 15.88 7.88 3.92
CA ALA A 165 15.73 7.68 2.48
C ALA A 165 15.37 8.99 1.75
N LEU A 166 14.50 9.80 2.33
CA LEU A 166 14.15 11.12 1.79
C LEU A 166 15.37 12.05 1.77
N ASP A 167 16.09 12.14 2.87
CA ASP A 167 17.29 12.99 3.00
C ASP A 167 18.43 12.51 2.06
N TRP A 168 18.55 11.20 1.86
CA TRP A 168 19.48 10.64 0.87
C TRP A 168 19.14 11.04 -0.58
N LEU A 169 17.85 11.04 -0.98
CA LEU A 169 17.44 11.53 -2.29
C LEU A 169 17.77 13.02 -2.48
N ILE A 170 17.54 13.83 -1.44
CA ILE A 170 17.89 15.26 -1.45
C ILE A 170 19.41 15.43 -1.58
N ALA A 171 20.21 14.67 -0.84
CA ALA A 171 21.66 14.69 -0.92
C ALA A 171 22.20 14.25 -2.31
N LYS A 172 21.44 13.41 -3.03
CA LYS A 172 21.72 13.07 -4.45
C LYS A 172 21.36 14.19 -5.44
N GLY A 173 20.87 15.32 -4.97
CA GLY A 173 20.53 16.48 -5.80
C GLY A 173 19.09 16.50 -6.30
N VAL A 174 18.20 15.64 -5.79
CA VAL A 174 16.77 15.71 -6.11
C VAL A 174 16.14 16.81 -5.24
N ALA A 175 15.55 17.82 -5.86
CA ALA A 175 14.82 18.85 -5.12
C ALA A 175 13.61 18.24 -4.41
N ILE A 176 13.35 18.66 -3.16
CA ILE A 176 12.27 18.07 -2.35
C ILE A 176 10.90 18.21 -3.02
N GLU A 177 10.67 19.32 -3.73
CA GLU A 177 9.48 19.59 -4.53
C GLU A 177 9.34 18.69 -5.77
N ASN A 178 10.35 17.87 -6.10
CA ASN A 178 10.31 16.86 -7.14
C ASN A 178 10.22 15.43 -6.58
N ILE A 179 10.11 15.28 -5.25
CA ILE A 179 9.94 13.98 -4.59
C ILE A 179 8.48 13.79 -4.25
N SER A 180 7.90 12.69 -4.69
CA SER A 180 6.57 12.24 -4.28
C SER A 180 6.69 11.01 -3.39
N LEU A 181 5.83 10.90 -2.38
CA LEU A 181 5.74 9.71 -1.53
C LEU A 181 4.57 8.84 -2.00
N CYS A 182 4.78 7.55 -2.06
CA CYS A 182 3.75 6.60 -2.46
C CYS A 182 3.84 5.32 -1.63
N GLY A 183 2.71 4.70 -1.38
CA GLY A 183 2.68 3.39 -0.77
C GLY A 183 1.30 2.77 -0.80
N ASP A 184 1.23 1.52 -0.39
CA ASP A 184 -0.02 0.79 -0.26
C ASP A 184 -0.21 0.27 1.17
N SER A 185 -1.42 0.36 1.73
CA SER A 185 -1.74 -0.13 3.08
C SER A 185 -0.85 0.52 4.16
N ALA A 186 -0.08 -0.26 4.91
CA ALA A 186 0.92 0.24 5.87
C ALA A 186 1.97 1.15 5.21
N GLY A 187 2.35 0.87 3.96
CA GLY A 187 3.26 1.76 3.23
C GLY A 187 2.62 3.09 2.87
N ALA A 188 1.31 3.12 2.60
CA ALA A 188 0.57 4.36 2.43
C ALA A 188 0.47 5.15 3.75
N HIS A 189 0.28 4.45 4.87
CA HIS A 189 0.39 5.06 6.19
C HIS A 189 1.78 5.66 6.40
N LEU A 190 2.86 4.93 6.08
CA LEU A 190 4.23 5.44 6.23
C LEU A 190 4.47 6.70 5.37
N ALA A 191 3.93 6.76 4.15
CA ALA A 191 3.96 7.97 3.32
C ALA A 191 3.25 9.15 4.02
N GLY A 192 2.06 8.92 4.58
CA GLY A 192 1.35 9.89 5.42
C GLY A 192 2.11 10.27 6.69
N SER A 193 2.74 9.29 7.36
CA SER A 193 3.57 9.53 8.55
C SER A 193 4.73 10.49 8.25
N VAL A 194 5.42 10.29 7.13
CA VAL A 194 6.51 11.18 6.69
C VAL A 194 5.98 12.60 6.45
N THR A 195 4.85 12.77 5.76
CA THR A 195 4.30 14.11 5.50
C THR A 195 3.80 14.80 6.77
N HIS A 196 3.20 14.06 7.70
CA HIS A 196 2.83 14.58 9.03
C HIS A 196 4.07 14.98 9.83
N HIS A 197 5.11 14.17 9.81
CA HIS A 197 6.38 14.48 10.48
C HIS A 197 7.05 15.73 9.90
N LEU A 198 7.06 15.89 8.57
CA LEU A 198 7.58 17.08 7.91
C LEU A 198 6.80 18.34 8.33
N ALA A 199 5.46 18.26 8.31
CA ALA A 199 4.59 19.39 8.67
C ALA A 199 4.73 19.77 10.16
N ASP A 200 4.74 18.79 11.06
CA ASP A 200 4.87 19.02 12.51
C ASP A 200 6.23 19.65 12.87
N ASN A 201 7.28 19.28 12.14
CA ASN A 201 8.62 19.84 12.29
C ASN A 201 8.90 21.08 11.38
N LYS A 202 7.88 21.62 10.72
CA LYS A 202 7.99 22.77 9.82
C LYS A 202 9.06 22.65 8.74
N ARG A 203 9.29 21.41 8.27
CA ARG A 203 10.16 21.13 7.12
C ARG A 203 9.39 21.38 5.81
N PRO A 204 10.09 21.69 4.71
CA PRO A 204 9.47 21.80 3.39
C PRO A 204 8.72 20.53 3.00
N ASN A 205 7.58 20.70 2.31
CA ASN A 205 6.79 19.57 1.80
C ASN A 205 7.44 18.93 0.57
N VAL A 206 7.17 17.65 0.40
CA VAL A 206 7.39 16.93 -0.85
C VAL A 206 6.37 17.36 -1.91
N HIS A 207 6.56 16.95 -3.16
CA HIS A 207 5.68 17.28 -4.29
C HIS A 207 4.23 16.83 -4.07
N SER A 208 4.06 15.56 -3.73
CA SER A 208 2.76 14.95 -3.50
C SER A 208 2.87 13.69 -2.64
N GLN A 209 1.71 13.23 -2.13
CA GLN A 209 1.57 11.90 -1.54
C GLN A 209 0.47 11.11 -2.24
N PHE A 210 0.75 9.85 -2.53
CA PHE A 210 -0.18 8.93 -3.17
C PHE A 210 -0.42 7.72 -2.27
N LEU A 211 -1.57 7.72 -1.63
CA LEU A 211 -1.94 6.81 -0.54
C LEU A 211 -2.93 5.76 -1.07
N ILE A 212 -2.47 4.53 -1.26
CA ILE A 212 -3.29 3.45 -1.78
C ILE A 212 -3.86 2.65 -0.61
N TYR A 213 -5.16 2.77 -0.36
CA TYR A 213 -5.95 2.19 0.76
C TYR A 213 -5.21 2.26 2.11
N PRO A 214 -4.84 3.47 2.58
CA PRO A 214 -3.98 3.64 3.75
C PRO A 214 -4.63 3.12 5.04
N MET A 215 -3.80 2.60 5.95
CA MET A 215 -4.13 2.57 7.38
C MET A 215 -4.12 4.01 7.90
N CYS A 216 -5.08 4.41 8.72
CA CYS A 216 -5.14 5.79 9.24
C CYS A 216 -5.41 5.85 10.75
N ASP A 217 -6.28 4.98 11.28
CA ASP A 217 -6.74 5.01 12.67
C ASP A 217 -6.36 3.74 13.45
N PRO A 218 -5.48 3.83 14.46
CA PRO A 218 -5.12 2.71 15.30
C PRO A 218 -6.27 2.18 16.18
N LYS A 219 -7.41 2.87 16.25
CA LYS A 219 -8.57 2.42 17.03
C LYS A 219 -9.31 1.26 16.40
N CYS A 220 -9.21 1.07 15.07
CA CYS A 220 -9.88 -0.02 14.34
C CYS A 220 -11.37 -0.16 14.67
N ASN A 221 -12.13 0.92 14.74
CA ASN A 221 -13.54 0.91 15.20
C ASN A 221 -14.52 1.55 14.20
N SER A 222 -14.10 1.79 12.95
CA SER A 222 -14.97 2.30 11.89
C SER A 222 -16.04 1.29 11.49
N GLN A 223 -17.12 1.76 10.82
CA GLN A 223 -18.18 0.88 10.33
C GLN A 223 -17.66 -0.13 9.29
N SER A 224 -16.69 0.27 8.43
CA SER A 224 -16.08 -0.65 7.45
C SER A 224 -15.30 -1.76 8.13
N ILE A 225 -14.60 -1.49 9.24
CA ILE A 225 -13.91 -2.52 10.03
C ILE A 225 -14.89 -3.60 10.48
N GLU A 226 -16.08 -3.23 10.96
CA GLU A 226 -17.11 -4.19 11.39
C GLU A 226 -17.77 -4.90 10.19
N LEU A 227 -18.09 -4.17 9.13
CA LEU A 227 -18.78 -4.70 7.97
C LEU A 227 -17.95 -5.69 7.15
N PHE A 228 -16.66 -5.42 7.04
CA PHE A 228 -15.69 -6.21 6.26
C PHE A 228 -14.69 -6.97 7.15
N GLN A 229 -15.07 -7.25 8.41
CA GLN A 229 -14.22 -7.90 9.39
C GLN A 229 -13.61 -9.23 8.94
N SER A 230 -14.22 -9.91 7.96
CA SER A 230 -13.74 -11.19 7.43
C SER A 230 -14.23 -11.43 5.99
N GLY A 231 -13.51 -12.28 5.24
CA GLY A 231 -13.93 -12.71 3.90
C GLY A 231 -13.34 -11.89 2.74
N TYR A 232 -12.67 -10.78 3.01
CA TYR A 232 -12.16 -9.84 2.00
C TYR A 232 -10.64 -9.64 2.05
N LEU A 233 -9.89 -10.70 2.32
CA LEU A 233 -8.45 -10.79 2.49
C LEU A 233 -7.97 -10.23 3.83
N LEU A 234 -8.12 -8.93 4.06
CA LEU A 234 -7.81 -8.27 5.34
C LEU A 234 -8.94 -8.50 6.32
N THR A 235 -8.61 -8.77 7.60
CA THR A 235 -9.59 -8.97 8.67
C THR A 235 -9.40 -7.93 9.77
N LYS A 236 -10.46 -7.72 10.57
CA LYS A 236 -10.41 -6.84 11.74
C LYS A 236 -9.34 -7.28 12.73
N GLU A 237 -9.30 -8.59 13.03
CA GLU A 237 -8.33 -9.15 13.98
C GLU A 237 -6.89 -8.97 13.48
N ALA A 238 -6.68 -9.11 12.16
CA ALA A 238 -5.37 -8.85 11.57
C ALA A 238 -4.99 -7.37 11.70
N MET A 239 -5.92 -6.44 11.50
CA MET A 239 -5.65 -5.00 11.65
C MET A 239 -5.27 -4.64 13.08
N ILE A 240 -6.03 -5.12 14.07
CA ILE A 240 -5.70 -4.92 15.49
C ILE A 240 -4.30 -5.45 15.79
N TRP A 241 -4.02 -6.68 15.34
CA TRP A 241 -2.71 -7.32 15.53
C TRP A 241 -1.57 -6.53 14.88
N PHE A 242 -1.73 -6.02 13.64
CA PHE A 242 -0.72 -5.21 12.98
C PHE A 242 -0.40 -3.94 13.77
N TRP A 243 -1.42 -3.21 14.22
CA TRP A 243 -1.22 -2.02 15.06
C TRP A 243 -0.51 -2.34 16.38
N GLU A 244 -0.85 -3.46 17.04
CA GLU A 244 -0.20 -3.91 18.27
C GLU A 244 1.28 -4.25 18.05
N LYS A 245 1.62 -4.91 16.94
CA LYS A 245 3.02 -5.22 16.61
C LYS A 245 3.82 -3.96 16.29
N PHE A 246 3.24 -3.02 15.56
CA PHE A 246 3.89 -1.76 15.19
C PHE A 246 4.04 -0.80 16.37
N ARG A 247 3.05 -0.74 17.25
CA ARG A 247 3.05 0.13 18.43
C ARG A 247 4.16 -0.22 19.42
N LYS A 248 4.93 0.78 19.83
CA LYS A 248 5.92 0.64 20.91
C LYS A 248 5.26 0.84 22.29
N SER A 249 4.36 1.81 22.39
CA SER A 249 3.63 2.13 23.62
C SER A 249 2.28 2.79 23.31
N ASN A 250 1.37 2.84 24.29
CA ASN A 250 0.08 3.52 24.12
C ASN A 250 0.21 5.05 23.89
N GLN A 251 1.36 5.64 24.17
CA GLN A 251 1.64 7.06 23.90
C GLN A 251 1.74 7.32 22.38
N ASP A 252 2.07 6.31 21.60
CA ASP A 252 2.19 6.44 20.14
C ASP A 252 0.85 6.85 19.52
N ASP A 253 -0.29 6.43 20.09
CA ASP A 253 -1.62 6.80 19.62
C ASP A 253 -1.88 8.32 19.64
N THR A 254 -1.09 9.08 20.40
CA THR A 254 -1.14 10.54 20.47
C THR A 254 -0.13 11.24 19.54
N ASN A 255 0.68 10.47 18.82
CA ASN A 255 1.64 10.99 17.85
C ASN A 255 0.98 11.13 16.46
N LYS A 256 1.06 12.32 15.87
CA LYS A 256 0.46 12.61 14.55
C LYS A 256 1.03 11.77 13.41
N ALA A 257 2.29 11.35 13.51
CA ALA A 257 2.90 10.46 12.51
C ALA A 257 2.53 8.99 12.70
N PHE A 258 2.01 8.59 13.87
CA PHE A 258 1.49 7.26 14.13
C PHE A 258 -0.02 7.17 13.87
N ASN A 259 -0.76 8.20 14.20
CA ASN A 259 -2.21 8.28 14.03
C ASN A 259 -2.56 9.44 13.10
N LEU A 260 -2.79 9.15 11.83
CA LEU A 260 -3.06 10.16 10.81
C LEU A 260 -4.38 10.90 11.07
N MET A 261 -5.29 10.31 11.86
CA MET A 261 -6.55 10.95 12.24
C MET A 261 -6.36 12.14 13.19
N LEU A 262 -5.17 12.32 13.76
CA LEU A 262 -4.77 13.48 14.57
C LEU A 262 -4.31 14.69 13.73
N TYR A 263 -4.53 14.66 12.41
CA TYR A 263 -4.33 15.81 11.55
C TYR A 263 -5.00 17.06 12.14
N THR A 264 -4.29 18.20 12.09
CA THR A 264 -4.75 19.50 12.58
C THR A 264 -4.67 20.57 11.49
N GLU A 265 -5.52 21.60 11.57
CA GLU A 265 -5.68 22.66 10.56
C GLU A 265 -4.39 23.45 10.25
N ASP A 266 -3.46 23.51 11.20
CA ASP A 266 -2.16 24.17 11.04
C ASP A 266 -1.17 23.35 10.21
N MET A 267 -1.44 22.06 9.98
CA MET A 267 -0.61 21.19 9.15
C MET A 267 -0.91 21.45 7.67
N ARG A 268 0.10 21.87 6.93
CA ARG A 268 0.02 21.97 5.46
C ARG A 268 0.64 20.71 4.86
N LEU A 269 -0.18 19.91 4.21
CA LEU A 269 0.25 18.68 3.57
C LEU A 269 0.40 18.87 2.05
N PRO A 270 1.20 18.03 1.37
CA PRO A 270 1.36 18.11 -0.07
C PRO A 270 0.08 17.71 -0.80
N LYS A 271 0.04 17.91 -2.13
CA LYS A 271 -1.06 17.39 -2.95
C LYS A 271 -1.26 15.91 -2.65
N THR A 272 -2.49 15.51 -2.35
CA THR A 272 -2.81 14.16 -1.89
C THR A 272 -3.75 13.45 -2.86
N ILE A 273 -3.41 12.24 -3.26
CA ILE A 273 -4.37 11.30 -3.87
C ILE A 273 -4.56 10.14 -2.89
N ILE A 274 -5.82 9.82 -2.62
CA ILE A 274 -6.20 8.67 -1.77
C ILE A 274 -7.03 7.71 -2.60
N VAL A 275 -6.60 6.45 -2.66
CA VAL A 275 -7.34 5.35 -3.29
C VAL A 275 -8.04 4.54 -2.22
N THR A 276 -9.34 4.26 -2.40
CA THR A 276 -10.12 3.41 -1.50
C THR A 276 -10.83 2.29 -2.25
N ALA A 277 -11.17 1.21 -1.56
CA ALA A 277 -11.89 0.06 -2.11
C ALA A 277 -13.20 -0.18 -1.36
N GLY A 278 -14.25 -0.60 -2.06
CA GLY A 278 -15.58 -0.73 -1.48
C GLY A 278 -15.76 -1.90 -0.53
N PHE A 279 -14.91 -2.95 -0.64
CA PHE A 279 -14.90 -4.13 0.23
C PHE A 279 -13.61 -4.20 1.05
N ASP A 280 -13.32 -3.12 1.75
CA ASP A 280 -12.09 -2.93 2.51
C ASP A 280 -12.41 -2.48 3.94
N PRO A 281 -11.89 -3.16 4.98
CA PRO A 281 -12.00 -2.70 6.36
C PRO A 281 -11.52 -1.26 6.57
N LEU A 282 -10.52 -0.81 5.81
CA LEU A 282 -9.90 0.53 5.96
C LEU A 282 -10.61 1.63 5.18
N SER A 283 -11.71 1.32 4.45
CA SER A 283 -12.32 2.31 3.55
C SER A 283 -12.82 3.56 4.28
N ASP A 284 -13.51 3.42 5.41
CA ASP A 284 -14.10 4.56 6.12
C ASP A 284 -13.04 5.48 6.74
N GLU A 285 -12.00 4.93 7.36
CA GLU A 285 -10.93 5.74 7.95
C GLU A 285 -10.14 6.50 6.88
N ALA A 286 -9.90 5.87 5.71
CA ALA A 286 -9.23 6.52 4.60
C ALA A 286 -10.10 7.63 3.96
N GLU A 287 -11.41 7.41 3.86
CA GLU A 287 -12.37 8.40 3.37
C GLU A 287 -12.53 9.57 4.36
N GLU A 288 -12.60 9.28 5.66
CA GLU A 288 -12.63 10.31 6.71
C GLU A 288 -11.34 11.14 6.73
N TYR A 289 -10.18 10.50 6.57
CA TYR A 289 -8.91 11.22 6.46
C TYR A 289 -8.89 12.13 5.23
N ALA A 290 -9.33 11.64 4.06
CA ALA A 290 -9.45 12.45 2.85
C ALA A 290 -10.38 13.65 3.07
N PHE A 291 -11.52 13.45 3.73
CA PHE A 291 -12.47 14.51 4.06
C PHE A 291 -11.86 15.56 4.97
N LYS A 292 -11.19 15.15 6.07
CA LYS A 292 -10.50 16.07 6.97
C LYS A 292 -9.45 16.93 6.27
N LEU A 293 -8.68 16.34 5.37
CA LEU A 293 -7.70 17.09 4.58
C LEU A 293 -8.37 18.13 3.67
N HIS A 294 -9.47 17.74 3.01
CA HIS A 294 -10.20 18.62 2.09
C HIS A 294 -10.85 19.80 2.80
N GLU A 295 -11.50 19.58 3.95
CA GLU A 295 -12.11 20.64 4.77
C GLU A 295 -11.10 21.69 5.25
N ASN A 296 -9.82 21.36 5.26
CA ASN A 296 -8.73 22.26 5.68
C ASN A 296 -7.88 22.76 4.50
N ASP A 297 -8.51 22.97 3.35
CA ASP A 297 -7.92 23.59 2.15
C ASP A 297 -6.68 22.87 1.58
N ASN A 298 -6.48 21.57 1.89
CA ASN A 298 -5.49 20.80 1.17
C ASN A 298 -6.04 20.28 -0.14
N TYR A 299 -5.20 20.21 -1.16
CA TYR A 299 -5.59 19.54 -2.40
C TYR A 299 -5.70 18.04 -2.18
N VAL A 300 -6.91 17.52 -2.27
CA VAL A 300 -7.19 16.07 -2.13
C VAL A 300 -8.00 15.57 -3.32
N LYS A 301 -7.56 14.47 -3.91
CA LYS A 301 -8.32 13.72 -4.90
C LYS A 301 -8.55 12.30 -4.38
N GLN A 302 -9.80 11.97 -4.10
CA GLN A 302 -10.20 10.61 -3.71
C GLN A 302 -10.62 9.80 -4.94
N LEU A 303 -10.12 8.57 -5.07
CA LEU A 303 -10.45 7.61 -6.11
C LEU A 303 -11.01 6.34 -5.45
N HIS A 304 -12.31 6.10 -5.58
CA HIS A 304 -13.00 4.98 -4.95
C HIS A 304 -13.32 3.87 -5.95
N TYR A 305 -12.94 2.64 -5.61
CA TYR A 305 -13.19 1.44 -6.45
C TYR A 305 -14.19 0.51 -5.76
N PRO A 306 -15.50 0.69 -5.99
CA PRO A 306 -16.56 0.11 -5.17
C PRO A 306 -16.68 -1.41 -5.23
N SER A 307 -16.13 -2.08 -6.24
CA SER A 307 -16.21 -3.54 -6.41
C SER A 307 -14.95 -4.29 -5.95
N LEU A 308 -13.94 -3.57 -5.45
CA LEU A 308 -12.64 -4.15 -5.11
C LEU A 308 -12.42 -4.24 -3.60
N PHE A 309 -11.37 -4.92 -3.20
CA PHE A 309 -11.02 -5.27 -1.83
C PHE A 309 -9.61 -4.78 -1.46
N HIS A 310 -9.26 -4.82 -0.17
CA HIS A 310 -7.92 -4.43 0.30
C HIS A 310 -6.81 -5.20 -0.42
N GLY A 311 -5.74 -4.52 -0.81
CA GLY A 311 -4.59 -5.16 -1.48
C GLY A 311 -4.76 -5.43 -2.98
N PHE A 312 -5.86 -4.97 -3.60
CA PHE A 312 -6.12 -5.23 -5.03
C PHE A 312 -5.01 -4.70 -5.96
N ALA A 313 -4.33 -3.62 -5.56
CA ALA A 313 -3.33 -2.96 -6.41
C ALA A 313 -2.13 -3.87 -6.75
N SER A 314 -1.82 -4.84 -5.90
CA SER A 314 -0.77 -5.82 -6.15
C SER A 314 -1.25 -7.08 -6.89
N ILE A 315 -2.57 -7.19 -7.18
CA ILE A 315 -3.16 -8.38 -7.85
C ILE A 315 -3.68 -8.02 -9.25
N THR A 316 -2.85 -7.39 -10.05
CA THR A 316 -3.23 -6.85 -11.37
C THR A 316 -3.52 -7.92 -12.43
N ARG A 317 -3.43 -9.21 -12.14
CA ARG A 317 -4.00 -10.27 -13.00
C ARG A 317 -5.53 -10.35 -12.91
N LEU A 318 -6.16 -9.82 -11.85
CA LEU A 318 -7.61 -9.58 -11.81
C LEU A 318 -7.95 -8.43 -12.75
N LYS A 319 -8.93 -8.63 -13.64
CA LYS A 319 -9.26 -7.63 -14.67
C LYS A 319 -9.77 -6.31 -14.08
N ALA A 320 -10.62 -6.39 -13.05
CA ALA A 320 -11.14 -5.22 -12.37
C ALA A 320 -10.02 -4.47 -11.62
N ALA A 321 -9.14 -5.18 -10.92
CA ALA A 321 -7.99 -4.60 -10.24
C ALA A 321 -7.03 -3.93 -11.23
N LYS A 322 -6.69 -4.61 -12.35
CA LYS A 322 -5.84 -4.02 -13.38
C LYS A 322 -6.42 -2.72 -13.95
N LYS A 323 -7.73 -2.72 -14.24
CA LYS A 323 -8.42 -1.52 -14.74
C LYS A 323 -8.32 -0.38 -13.72
N ALA A 324 -8.58 -0.66 -12.45
CA ALA A 324 -8.48 0.32 -11.37
C ALA A 324 -7.05 0.86 -11.22
N VAL A 325 -6.04 -0.01 -11.30
CA VAL A 325 -4.63 0.40 -11.24
C VAL A 325 -4.26 1.27 -12.45
N ASP A 326 -4.66 0.90 -13.66
CA ASP A 326 -4.41 1.72 -14.86
C ASP A 326 -5.09 3.09 -14.74
N ASP A 327 -6.29 3.14 -14.17
CA ASP A 327 -7.09 4.34 -13.95
C ASP A 327 -6.41 5.27 -12.94
N PHE A 328 -6.15 4.80 -11.73
CA PHE A 328 -5.56 5.66 -10.71
C PHE A 328 -4.12 6.11 -11.06
N LEU A 329 -3.34 5.30 -11.78
CA LEU A 329 -2.02 5.73 -12.25
C LEU A 329 -2.13 6.81 -13.33
N THR A 330 -3.18 6.76 -14.17
CA THR A 330 -3.45 7.81 -15.16
C THR A 330 -3.78 9.13 -14.45
N GLU A 331 -4.62 9.08 -13.42
CA GLU A 331 -4.97 10.25 -12.60
C GLU A 331 -3.75 10.80 -11.83
N TYR A 332 -2.93 9.93 -11.25
CA TYR A 332 -1.73 10.36 -10.53
C TYR A 332 -0.68 10.99 -11.46
N LYS A 333 -0.56 10.47 -12.67
CA LYS A 333 0.37 11.03 -13.68
C LYS A 333 0.07 12.49 -14.03
N GLN A 334 -1.15 12.96 -13.85
CA GLN A 334 -1.53 14.36 -14.10
C GLN A 334 -1.01 15.32 -13.02
N ILE A 335 -0.63 14.79 -11.86
CA ILE A 335 -0.13 15.57 -10.72
C ILE A 335 1.40 15.56 -10.68
N LEU A 336 2.02 14.49 -11.17
CA LEU A 336 3.48 14.39 -11.31
C LEU A 336 3.98 15.36 -12.38
#